data_02e1cd507b6555d5b4bd2e7a6b870263
#
_entry.id   02e1cd507b6555d5b4bd2e7a6b870263
#
_cell.length_a   1.000
_cell.length_b   1.000
_cell.length_c   1.000
_cell.angle_alpha   90.00
_cell.angle_beta   90.00
_cell.angle_gamma   90.00
#
_symmetry.space_group_name_H-M   'P 1'
#
loop_
_entity.id
_entity.type
_entity.pdbx_description
1 polymer ?
#
loop_
_entity_poly.entity_id
_entity_poly.type
_entity_poly.pdbx_seq_one_letter_code
_entity_poly.pdbx_strand_id
1 'polypeptide(L)'
;MKLIVTLFAALALVASAHGDALAAPSSDTQARSAQAKTKAAKAKAAAKAKSTKAKSTKAKSSKARSTVVKAAPVVAAGAAASSVVDTDNEHVNFLEWQPVRDFIDGMVTQHGFERAALETLFGQVRYIDTAVQLVKPAPPGKPKNWQAYSARFIEPIRIRAGVRFWEENAEGLKRAEAAYGVPAEIIVGIIGIETIYGRDTGRFRVLDSLTTLAFAYPDSPNQAARQAFFRDELANTLVLARERGYDPFSLLGSFAGAVGLPQFMPSNILKYGVDFDNDGRVDLRGSSVDAIGSVANFLIQHGWNPEHRGPTAYAADVSPTRAWESLLGLGLEATLKPETLRAAGVVTSTPLPAENLYGLIDLQNGAEPTEYWVANDNFYAITKYNRSYFYAMSVVDLGRAVRAARPE
;
A
#
# COMPACT_ATOMS: atom_id res chain seq x y z
N MET A 1 -0.35 -20.48 6.68
CA MET A 1 -1.46 -19.54 6.53
C MET A 1 -1.21 -18.17 7.18
N LYS A 2 0.07 -17.76 7.39
CA LYS A 2 0.45 -16.46 8.00
C LYS A 2 1.17 -15.49 7.04
N LEU A 3 1.39 -15.89 5.78
CA LEU A 3 2.19 -15.13 4.80
C LEU A 3 1.36 -14.16 3.93
N ILE A 4 0.02 -14.17 4.06
CA ILE A 4 -0.87 -13.50 3.09
C ILE A 4 -1.20 -12.05 3.48
N VAL A 5 -0.96 -11.63 4.71
CA VAL A 5 -1.48 -10.34 5.21
C VAL A 5 -0.61 -9.15 4.81
N THR A 6 0.69 -9.32 4.67
CA THR A 6 1.64 -8.23 4.34
C THR A 6 1.74 -7.95 2.84
N LEU A 7 1.21 -8.86 2.03
CA LEU A 7 1.30 -8.80 0.57
C LEU A 7 0.52 -7.64 -0.07
N PHE A 8 -0.50 -7.11 0.62
CA PHE A 8 -1.46 -6.19 0.02
C PHE A 8 -1.07 -4.69 0.08
N ALA A 9 -0.31 -4.25 1.07
CA ALA A 9 0.15 -2.85 1.13
C ALA A 9 1.18 -2.56 0.03
N ALA A 10 2.16 -3.46 -0.16
CA ALA A 10 3.15 -3.33 -1.23
C ALA A 10 2.55 -3.49 -2.64
N LEU A 11 1.49 -4.30 -2.81
CA LEU A 11 0.81 -4.45 -4.09
C LEU A 11 0.04 -3.19 -4.51
N ALA A 12 -0.50 -2.43 -3.56
CA ALA A 12 -1.22 -1.19 -3.83
C ALA A 12 -0.27 -0.05 -4.27
N LEU A 13 0.95 0.01 -3.71
CA LEU A 13 1.97 0.97 -4.14
C LEU A 13 2.37 0.77 -5.62
N VAL A 14 2.43 -0.49 -6.06
CA VAL A 14 2.72 -0.86 -7.46
C VAL A 14 1.56 -0.54 -8.40
N ALA A 15 0.30 -0.46 -7.90
CA ALA A 15 -0.87 -0.10 -8.71
C ALA A 15 -0.99 1.39 -9.02
N SER A 16 -0.23 2.26 -8.33
CA SER A 16 -0.48 3.71 -8.29
C SER A 16 0.22 4.55 -9.36
N ALA A 17 1.03 3.96 -10.25
CA ALA A 17 1.82 4.72 -11.22
C ALA A 17 1.14 4.94 -12.58
N HIS A 18 -0.18 5.12 -12.64
CA HIS A 18 -0.85 5.43 -13.90
C HIS A 18 -2.06 6.34 -13.73
N GLY A 19 -1.97 7.45 -14.37
CA GLY A 19 -3.07 8.30 -14.74
C GLY A 19 -2.74 9.77 -14.68
N ASP A 20 -2.11 10.27 -15.71
CA ASP A 20 -2.42 11.60 -16.27
C ASP A 20 -1.80 11.64 -17.67
N ALA A 21 -2.58 11.16 -18.64
CA ALA A 21 -2.45 11.62 -20.01
C ALA A 21 -3.62 12.57 -20.23
N LEU A 22 -3.31 13.86 -20.19
CA LEU A 22 -4.16 14.94 -20.64
C LEU A 22 -4.57 14.68 -22.10
N ALA A 23 -5.86 14.42 -22.33
CA ALA A 23 -6.48 14.58 -23.62
C ALA A 23 -7.12 15.96 -23.67
N ALA A 24 -6.57 16.86 -24.47
CA ALA A 24 -7.19 18.11 -24.84
C ALA A 24 -8.47 17.86 -25.68
N PRO A 25 -9.47 18.77 -25.64
CA PRO A 25 -10.72 18.60 -26.35
C PRO A 25 -10.57 18.98 -27.83
N SER A 26 -10.97 18.09 -28.73
CA SER A 26 -11.31 18.47 -30.08
C SER A 26 -12.82 18.47 -30.27
N SER A 27 -13.35 19.65 -30.61
CA SER A 27 -14.66 19.89 -31.14
C SER A 27 -14.89 19.13 -32.45
N ASP A 28 -16.04 18.53 -32.65
CA ASP A 28 -17.04 18.86 -33.63
C ASP A 28 -17.98 17.70 -34.01
N THR A 29 -19.24 18.02 -33.92
CA THR A 29 -20.34 17.83 -34.89
C THR A 29 -21.10 16.50 -34.90
N GLN A 30 -22.25 16.63 -34.31
CA GLN A 30 -23.61 16.25 -34.77
C GLN A 30 -23.83 15.08 -35.72
N ALA A 31 -24.77 14.29 -35.28
CA ALA A 31 -26.00 13.94 -36.00
C ALA A 31 -26.19 12.48 -36.48
N ARG A 32 -27.37 12.01 -36.14
CA ARG A 32 -28.30 11.04 -36.78
C ARG A 32 -28.22 9.64 -36.17
N SER A 33 -29.20 9.35 -35.38
CA SER A 33 -30.63 9.00 -35.59
C SER A 33 -30.84 7.52 -35.95
N ALA A 34 -31.48 6.88 -35.01
CA ALA A 34 -32.73 6.14 -35.15
C ALA A 34 -32.74 4.69 -35.72
N GLN A 35 -33.43 3.88 -34.94
CA GLN A 35 -34.27 2.72 -35.35
C GLN A 35 -33.53 1.41 -35.67
N ALA A 36 -33.92 0.27 -35.20
CA ALA A 36 -35.20 -0.29 -34.78
C ALA A 36 -34.95 -1.57 -34.00
N LYS A 37 -35.62 -1.83 -32.93
CA LYS A 37 -36.79 -2.68 -32.71
C LYS A 37 -36.69 -4.15 -33.19
N THR A 38 -36.85 -5.02 -32.18
CA THR A 38 -37.74 -6.16 -32.03
C THR A 38 -37.28 -7.55 -32.51
N LYS A 39 -37.29 -8.44 -31.59
CA LYS A 39 -38.12 -9.66 -31.35
C LYS A 39 -37.39 -10.57 -30.39
N ALA A 40 -37.79 -10.79 -29.20
CA ALA A 40 -38.91 -11.54 -28.64
C ALA A 40 -38.91 -13.04 -29.04
N ALA A 41 -38.79 -13.84 -28.07
CA ALA A 41 -39.69 -14.82 -27.54
C ALA A 41 -39.11 -16.23 -27.38
N LYS A 42 -39.22 -16.68 -26.13
CA LYS A 42 -39.89 -17.94 -25.70
C LYS A 42 -39.24 -19.28 -26.04
N ALA A 43 -38.93 -20.02 -24.99
CA ALA A 43 -39.67 -21.18 -24.42
C ALA A 43 -38.81 -21.79 -23.31
N LYS A 44 -39.23 -21.84 -22.03
CA LYS A 44 -40.09 -22.82 -21.35
C LYS A 44 -39.69 -24.28 -21.70
N ALA A 45 -39.39 -25.14 -20.79
CA ALA A 45 -39.91 -25.59 -19.52
C ALA A 45 -39.20 -26.89 -19.09
N ALA A 46 -39.13 -27.06 -17.82
CA ALA A 46 -39.53 -28.21 -16.99
C ALA A 46 -38.74 -29.53 -17.19
N ALA A 47 -38.44 -30.30 -16.21
CA ALA A 47 -38.92 -30.51 -14.87
C ALA A 47 -38.13 -31.62 -14.17
N LYS A 48 -38.25 -31.60 -12.84
CA LYS A 48 -38.44 -32.73 -11.93
C LYS A 48 -37.24 -33.62 -11.54
N ALA A 49 -36.76 -33.40 -10.40
CA ALA A 49 -36.91 -34.18 -9.14
C ALA A 49 -36.67 -35.69 -9.23
N LYS A 50 -35.74 -36.18 -8.42
CA LYS A 50 -36.03 -37.22 -7.43
C LYS A 50 -34.94 -37.36 -6.38
N SER A 51 -35.43 -37.34 -5.17
CA SER A 51 -34.81 -37.65 -3.88
C SER A 51 -34.40 -39.13 -3.79
N THR A 52 -33.38 -39.41 -2.96
CA THR A 52 -33.43 -40.55 -2.01
C THR A 52 -32.26 -40.39 -1.01
N LYS A 53 -32.54 -40.36 0.09
CA LYS A 53 -32.48 -40.72 1.50
C LYS A 53 -31.59 -41.92 1.80
N ALA A 54 -30.88 -41.79 2.93
CA ALA A 54 -30.45 -42.76 3.92
C ALA A 54 -28.91 -42.86 4.02
N LYS A 55 -28.24 -43.03 5.16
CA LYS A 55 -28.60 -43.37 6.54
C LYS A 55 -27.35 -43.12 7.42
N SER A 56 -27.58 -42.70 8.62
CA SER A 56 -26.64 -42.59 9.75
C SER A 56 -26.00 -43.94 10.12
N THR A 57 -24.74 -43.90 10.61
CA THR A 57 -24.28 -44.83 11.63
C THR A 57 -23.32 -44.15 12.59
N LYS A 58 -23.67 -44.32 13.85
CA LYS A 58 -22.95 -44.02 15.08
C LYS A 58 -21.86 -45.07 15.37
N ALA A 59 -20.77 -44.66 15.98
CA ALA A 59 -20.04 -45.32 17.09
C ALA A 59 -18.59 -44.79 17.11
N LYS A 60 -17.86 -44.66 18.14
CA LYS A 60 -17.91 -44.89 19.59
C LYS A 60 -16.62 -44.22 20.14
N SER A 61 -16.73 -43.66 21.29
CA SER A 61 -15.64 -43.15 22.15
C SER A 61 -14.63 -44.24 22.54
N SER A 62 -13.35 -43.88 22.62
CA SER A 62 -12.45 -44.56 23.56
C SER A 62 -11.49 -43.53 24.20
N LYS A 63 -11.52 -43.58 25.53
CA LYS A 63 -10.59 -42.98 26.49
C LYS A 63 -9.23 -43.65 26.39
N ALA A 64 -8.15 -42.88 26.57
CA ALA A 64 -6.97 -43.22 27.41
C ALA A 64 -5.93 -42.11 27.27
N ARG A 65 -5.55 -41.59 28.29
CA ARG A 65 -4.56 -41.81 29.34
C ARG A 65 -3.44 -40.78 29.24
N SER A 66 -3.43 -39.89 30.23
CA SER A 66 -2.35 -38.94 30.54
C SER A 66 -1.06 -39.71 30.93
N THR A 67 0.04 -39.31 30.36
CA THR A 67 1.36 -39.54 30.91
C THR A 67 2.11 -38.23 31.04
N VAL A 68 2.39 -37.89 32.28
CA VAL A 68 3.28 -36.84 32.74
C VAL A 68 4.70 -37.22 32.34
N VAL A 69 5.41 -36.38 31.61
CA VAL A 69 6.86 -36.46 31.45
C VAL A 69 7.49 -35.13 31.88
N LYS A 70 8.44 -35.33 32.79
CA LYS A 70 9.26 -34.35 33.52
C LYS A 70 9.97 -33.35 32.65
N ALA A 71 10.05 -32.13 33.16
CA ALA A 71 10.91 -31.04 32.68
C ALA A 71 12.40 -31.42 32.74
N ALA A 72 13.13 -31.09 31.70
CA ALA A 72 14.59 -31.01 31.71
C ALA A 72 15.01 -29.66 31.05
N PRO A 73 16.20 -29.13 31.32
CA PRO A 73 16.44 -27.70 31.45
C PRO A 73 16.66 -26.97 30.11
N VAL A 74 16.26 -25.71 30.15
CA VAL A 74 16.49 -24.72 29.09
C VAL A 74 17.99 -24.46 28.95
N VAL A 75 18.55 -24.86 27.84
CA VAL A 75 19.84 -24.37 27.37
C VAL A 75 19.55 -23.19 26.42
N ALA A 76 20.01 -22.01 26.80
CA ALA A 76 20.04 -20.85 25.98
C ALA A 76 20.95 -21.14 24.76
N ALA A 77 20.39 -21.10 23.58
CA ALA A 77 21.14 -21.17 22.35
C ALA A 77 20.70 -20.03 21.43
N GLY A 78 21.57 -19.08 21.26
CA GLY A 78 22.14 -18.68 20.01
C GLY A 78 21.19 -17.98 19.03
N ALA A 79 21.56 -16.76 18.70
CA ALA A 79 21.14 -15.95 17.57
C ALA A 79 20.54 -16.77 16.40
N ALA A 80 19.24 -16.58 16.15
CA ALA A 80 18.63 -17.06 14.95
C ALA A 80 19.19 -16.24 13.78
N ALA A 81 20.09 -16.84 13.04
CA ALA A 81 20.48 -16.36 11.72
C ALA A 81 19.19 -16.18 10.89
N SER A 82 18.94 -14.97 10.44
CA SER A 82 17.89 -14.67 9.49
C SER A 82 18.15 -15.47 8.23
N SER A 83 17.40 -16.55 8.01
CA SER A 83 17.43 -17.28 6.76
C SER A 83 16.90 -16.34 5.67
N VAL A 84 17.81 -15.90 4.81
CA VAL A 84 17.48 -15.37 3.49
C VAL A 84 16.58 -16.42 2.84
N VAL A 85 15.42 -16.02 2.34
CA VAL A 85 14.55 -16.91 1.58
C VAL A 85 15.34 -17.31 0.33
N ASP A 86 15.92 -18.50 0.38
CA ASP A 86 16.56 -19.14 -0.77
C ASP A 86 15.41 -19.66 -1.64
N THR A 87 15.07 -18.89 -2.65
CA THR A 87 14.16 -19.35 -3.70
C THR A 87 15.02 -20.10 -4.69
N ASP A 88 14.69 -21.37 -4.95
CA ASP A 88 15.32 -22.20 -5.99
C ASP A 88 15.28 -21.44 -7.32
N ASN A 89 16.41 -20.86 -7.70
CA ASN A 89 16.52 -20.01 -8.87
C ASN A 89 17.22 -20.75 -10.01
N GLU A 90 16.54 -20.84 -11.13
CA GLU A 90 17.24 -20.92 -12.41
C GLU A 90 18.26 -19.78 -12.46
N HIS A 91 19.51 -20.09 -12.78
CA HIS A 91 20.56 -19.09 -12.96
C HIS A 91 20.25 -18.27 -14.22
N VAL A 92 19.43 -17.23 -14.07
CA VAL A 92 19.17 -16.25 -15.11
C VAL A 92 20.37 -15.30 -15.17
N ASN A 93 21.09 -15.30 -16.27
CA ASN A 93 22.14 -14.33 -16.51
C ASN A 93 21.53 -13.05 -17.12
N PHE A 94 21.26 -12.07 -16.28
CA PHE A 94 20.70 -10.80 -16.73
C PHE A 94 21.57 -10.04 -17.74
N LEU A 95 22.89 -10.25 -17.75
CA LEU A 95 23.79 -9.60 -18.70
C LEU A 95 23.60 -10.07 -20.16
N GLU A 96 22.96 -11.23 -20.37
CA GLU A 96 22.60 -11.69 -21.71
C GLU A 96 21.39 -10.97 -22.30
N TRP A 97 20.63 -10.24 -21.47
CA TRP A 97 19.42 -9.55 -21.88
C TRP A 97 19.74 -8.17 -22.44
N GLN A 98 19.37 -7.91 -23.71
CA GLN A 98 19.63 -6.62 -24.33
C GLN A 98 19.07 -5.43 -23.53
N PRO A 99 17.83 -5.48 -22.98
CA PRO A 99 17.32 -4.37 -22.16
C PRO A 99 18.14 -4.07 -20.91
N VAL A 100 18.84 -5.07 -20.34
CA VAL A 100 19.74 -4.85 -19.19
C VAL A 100 21.02 -4.16 -19.63
N ARG A 101 21.58 -4.55 -20.78
CA ARG A 101 22.75 -3.85 -21.35
C ARG A 101 22.43 -2.39 -21.69
N ASP A 102 21.28 -2.15 -22.31
CA ASP A 102 20.79 -0.78 -22.60
C ASP A 102 20.61 0.04 -21.33
N PHE A 103 20.13 -0.58 -20.25
CA PHE A 103 20.02 0.07 -18.94
C PHE A 103 21.40 0.41 -18.36
N ILE A 104 22.37 -0.51 -18.44
CA ILE A 104 23.76 -0.28 -18.00
C ILE A 104 24.36 0.89 -18.80
N ASP A 105 24.16 0.94 -20.14
CA ASP A 105 24.59 2.06 -20.98
C ASP A 105 23.99 3.39 -20.52
N GLY A 106 22.72 3.39 -20.17
CA GLY A 106 22.03 4.55 -19.59
C GLY A 106 22.65 4.99 -18.26
N MET A 107 22.93 4.05 -17.35
CA MET A 107 23.55 4.36 -16.06
C MET A 107 24.97 4.92 -16.20
N VAL A 108 25.74 4.43 -17.17
CA VAL A 108 27.07 4.98 -17.47
C VAL A 108 26.96 6.41 -18.01
N THR A 109 26.09 6.63 -19.00
CA THR A 109 26.01 7.92 -19.72
C THR A 109 25.31 9.01 -18.93
N GLN A 110 24.24 8.67 -18.19
CA GLN A 110 23.41 9.66 -17.49
C GLN A 110 23.83 9.85 -16.03
N HIS A 111 24.33 8.81 -15.39
CA HIS A 111 24.65 8.83 -13.95
C HIS A 111 26.14 8.65 -13.66
N GLY A 112 26.99 8.47 -14.69
CA GLY A 112 28.45 8.37 -14.51
C GLY A 112 28.92 7.14 -13.72
N PHE A 113 28.22 6.02 -13.85
CA PHE A 113 28.66 4.76 -13.27
C PHE A 113 29.75 4.11 -14.11
N GLU A 114 30.67 3.39 -13.47
CA GLU A 114 31.64 2.58 -14.15
C GLU A 114 31.01 1.31 -14.72
N ARG A 115 31.14 1.07 -16.04
CA ARG A 115 30.57 -0.09 -16.75
C ARG A 115 30.95 -1.41 -16.11
N ALA A 116 32.26 -1.63 -15.90
CA ALA A 116 32.78 -2.88 -15.36
C ALA A 116 32.22 -3.18 -13.94
N ALA A 117 32.00 -2.12 -13.14
CA ALA A 117 31.39 -2.26 -11.82
C ALA A 117 29.92 -2.70 -11.93
N LEU A 118 29.15 -2.10 -12.85
CA LEU A 118 27.76 -2.50 -13.09
C LEU A 118 27.66 -3.92 -13.65
N GLU A 119 28.50 -4.30 -14.62
CA GLU A 119 28.51 -5.67 -15.15
C GLU A 119 28.83 -6.69 -14.05
N THR A 120 29.82 -6.39 -13.19
CA THR A 120 30.13 -7.24 -12.03
C THR A 120 28.94 -7.35 -11.09
N LEU A 121 28.26 -6.25 -10.82
CA LEU A 121 27.09 -6.22 -9.95
C LEU A 121 25.91 -7.00 -10.56
N PHE A 122 25.55 -6.75 -11.83
CA PHE A 122 24.45 -7.45 -12.50
C PHE A 122 24.73 -8.95 -12.71
N GLY A 123 25.99 -9.36 -12.78
CA GLY A 123 26.38 -10.78 -12.77
C GLY A 123 26.08 -11.51 -11.46
N GLN A 124 25.78 -10.79 -10.37
CA GLN A 124 25.43 -11.35 -9.06
C GLN A 124 23.94 -11.19 -8.70
N VAL A 125 23.17 -10.49 -9.55
CA VAL A 125 21.73 -10.30 -9.36
C VAL A 125 20.99 -11.61 -9.60
N ARG A 126 20.01 -11.90 -8.76
CA ARG A 126 19.19 -13.12 -8.84
C ARG A 126 17.80 -12.79 -9.36
N TYR A 127 17.27 -13.67 -10.18
CA TYR A 127 15.85 -13.62 -10.59
C TYR A 127 14.96 -14.06 -9.44
N ILE A 128 13.87 -13.33 -9.18
CA ILE A 128 12.95 -13.60 -8.08
C ILE A 128 11.57 -13.96 -8.65
N ASP A 129 11.32 -15.25 -8.90
CA ASP A 129 10.02 -15.71 -9.42
C ASP A 129 8.85 -15.31 -8.53
N THR A 130 9.04 -15.40 -7.21
CA THR A 130 8.02 -14.98 -6.24
C THR A 130 7.58 -13.52 -6.47
N ALA A 131 8.50 -12.60 -6.80
CA ALA A 131 8.15 -11.21 -7.09
C ALA A 131 7.25 -11.12 -8.33
N VAL A 132 7.57 -11.88 -9.39
CA VAL A 132 6.76 -11.95 -10.61
C VAL A 132 5.37 -12.50 -10.34
N GLN A 133 5.26 -13.57 -9.54
CA GLN A 133 3.95 -14.14 -9.20
C GLN A 133 3.08 -13.18 -8.37
N LEU A 134 3.70 -12.44 -7.44
CA LEU A 134 3.00 -11.55 -6.52
C LEU A 134 2.52 -10.25 -7.17
N VAL A 135 3.14 -9.80 -8.27
CA VAL A 135 2.67 -8.61 -9.01
C VAL A 135 1.59 -8.92 -10.05
N LYS A 136 1.27 -10.19 -10.30
CA LYS A 136 0.20 -10.56 -11.21
C LYS A 136 -1.12 -9.96 -10.75
N PRO A 137 -1.94 -9.42 -11.66
CA PRO A 137 -3.26 -8.91 -11.31
C PRO A 137 -4.10 -9.97 -10.61
N ALA A 138 -4.80 -9.56 -9.55
CA ALA A 138 -5.78 -10.44 -8.93
C ALA A 138 -6.90 -10.78 -9.93
N PRO A 139 -7.49 -12.00 -9.88
CA PRO A 139 -8.64 -12.34 -10.69
C PRO A 139 -9.77 -11.31 -10.52
N PRO A 140 -10.42 -10.88 -11.61
CA PRO A 140 -11.54 -9.94 -11.51
C PRO A 140 -12.70 -10.56 -10.75
N GLY A 141 -13.47 -9.77 -10.00
CA GLY A 141 -14.81 -10.17 -9.62
C GLY A 141 -15.20 -10.20 -8.16
N LYS A 142 -14.35 -9.82 -7.20
CA LYS A 142 -14.87 -9.61 -5.84
C LYS A 142 -15.26 -8.15 -5.65
N PRO A 143 -16.54 -7.85 -5.26
CA PRO A 143 -16.93 -6.48 -4.89
C PRO A 143 -16.02 -5.91 -3.83
N LYS A 144 -15.74 -4.62 -3.91
CA LYS A 144 -15.02 -3.93 -2.84
C LYS A 144 -15.81 -4.07 -1.55
N ASN A 145 -15.13 -4.38 -0.45
CA ASN A 145 -15.75 -4.52 0.88
C ASN A 145 -14.85 -3.85 1.90
N TRP A 146 -15.28 -2.69 2.35
CA TRP A 146 -14.56 -1.86 3.30
C TRP A 146 -14.37 -2.54 4.67
N GLN A 147 -15.44 -3.12 5.22
CA GLN A 147 -15.38 -3.78 6.52
C GLN A 147 -14.37 -4.95 6.50
N ALA A 148 -14.42 -5.77 5.45
CA ALA A 148 -13.47 -6.87 5.29
C ALA A 148 -12.03 -6.37 5.04
N TYR A 149 -11.87 -5.21 4.41
CA TYR A 149 -10.57 -4.59 4.18
C TYR A 149 -9.99 -4.01 5.47
N SER A 150 -10.73 -3.15 6.16
CA SER A 150 -10.30 -2.46 7.38
C SER A 150 -10.00 -3.43 8.53
N ALA A 151 -10.79 -4.50 8.67
CA ALA A 151 -10.58 -5.53 9.69
C ALA A 151 -9.21 -6.24 9.62
N ARG A 152 -8.49 -6.13 8.50
CA ARG A 152 -7.11 -6.65 8.36
C ARG A 152 -6.09 -5.79 9.09
N PHE A 153 -6.42 -4.53 9.29
CA PHE A 153 -5.52 -3.54 9.86
C PHE A 153 -5.95 -3.11 11.26
N ILE A 154 -7.25 -2.97 11.48
CA ILE A 154 -7.79 -2.55 12.77
C ILE A 154 -8.01 -3.78 13.64
N GLU A 155 -6.92 -4.36 14.14
CA GLU A 155 -6.94 -5.60 14.92
C GLU A 155 -6.07 -5.49 16.19
N PRO A 156 -6.39 -6.27 17.25
CA PRO A 156 -5.78 -6.07 18.56
C PRO A 156 -4.25 -6.18 18.60
N ILE A 157 -3.63 -7.01 17.74
CA ILE A 157 -2.17 -7.20 17.73
C ILE A 157 -1.51 -5.93 17.21
N ARG A 158 -2.04 -5.35 16.11
CA ARG A 158 -1.51 -4.13 15.50
C ARG A 158 -1.74 -2.92 16.41
N ILE A 159 -2.93 -2.80 17.03
CA ILE A 159 -3.22 -1.73 18.00
C ILE A 159 -2.24 -1.77 19.16
N ARG A 160 -2.05 -2.93 19.79
CA ARG A 160 -1.09 -3.07 20.91
C ARG A 160 0.35 -2.78 20.48
N ALA A 161 0.75 -3.20 19.28
CA ALA A 161 2.07 -2.86 18.74
C ALA A 161 2.20 -1.35 18.51
N GLY A 162 1.13 -0.69 18.06
CA GLY A 162 1.08 0.74 17.87
C GLY A 162 1.19 1.54 19.17
N VAL A 163 0.54 1.10 20.23
CA VAL A 163 0.68 1.71 21.56
C VAL A 163 2.15 1.67 22.01
N ARG A 164 2.80 0.49 21.93
CA ARG A 164 4.22 0.38 22.29
C ARG A 164 5.11 1.25 21.41
N PHE A 165 4.90 1.22 20.08
CA PHE A 165 5.66 2.05 19.16
C PHE A 165 5.53 3.55 19.49
N TRP A 166 4.32 3.98 19.82
CA TRP A 166 4.08 5.39 20.21
C TRP A 166 4.80 5.74 21.50
N GLU A 167 4.74 4.89 22.52
CA GLU A 167 5.43 5.10 23.80
C GLU A 167 6.94 5.14 23.62
N GLU A 168 7.51 4.18 22.88
CA GLU A 168 8.95 4.09 22.60
C GLU A 168 9.48 5.28 21.78
N ASN A 169 8.63 5.92 20.98
CA ASN A 169 9.00 7.00 20.06
C ASN A 169 8.28 8.32 20.36
N ALA A 170 7.79 8.52 21.58
CA ALA A 170 6.96 9.66 21.95
C ALA A 170 7.62 11.02 21.63
N GLU A 171 8.91 11.17 21.93
CA GLU A 171 9.65 12.41 21.66
C GLU A 171 9.86 12.64 20.15
N GLY A 172 10.15 11.59 19.37
CA GLY A 172 10.27 11.66 17.92
C GLY A 172 8.95 12.08 17.26
N LEU A 173 7.85 11.47 17.69
CA LEU A 173 6.50 11.79 17.20
C LEU A 173 6.09 13.22 17.55
N LYS A 174 6.31 13.66 18.78
CA LYS A 174 6.04 15.04 19.22
C LYS A 174 6.86 16.06 18.44
N ARG A 175 8.12 15.76 18.19
CA ARG A 175 9.01 16.62 17.39
C ARG A 175 8.56 16.68 15.94
N ALA A 176 8.15 15.55 15.35
CA ALA A 176 7.63 15.51 13.98
C ALA A 176 6.31 16.30 13.85
N GLU A 177 5.39 16.14 14.81
CA GLU A 177 4.16 16.93 14.85
C GLU A 177 4.46 18.44 14.98
N ALA A 178 5.40 18.82 15.81
CA ALA A 178 5.81 20.23 15.96
C ALA A 178 6.49 20.79 14.71
N ALA A 179 7.32 20.00 14.03
CA ALA A 179 8.09 20.44 12.86
C ALA A 179 7.27 20.46 11.57
N TYR A 180 6.36 19.50 11.39
CA TYR A 180 5.63 19.30 10.14
C TYR A 180 4.12 19.52 10.27
N GLY A 181 3.57 19.66 11.47
CA GLY A 181 2.13 19.79 11.69
C GLY A 181 1.33 18.54 11.32
N VAL A 182 1.98 17.39 11.19
CA VAL A 182 1.35 16.10 10.95
C VAL A 182 1.07 15.43 12.28
N PRO A 183 -0.20 15.18 12.66
CA PRO A 183 -0.52 14.55 13.93
C PRO A 183 0.16 13.19 14.09
N ALA A 184 0.68 12.91 15.29
CA ALA A 184 1.35 11.66 15.61
C ALA A 184 0.52 10.43 15.24
N GLU A 185 -0.81 10.49 15.42
CA GLU A 185 -1.71 9.39 15.06
C GLU A 185 -1.69 9.02 13.57
N ILE A 186 -1.47 9.98 12.67
CA ILE A 186 -1.38 9.72 11.22
C ILE A 186 -0.07 9.02 10.91
N ILE A 187 1.05 9.48 11.47
CA ILE A 187 2.38 8.86 11.29
C ILE A 187 2.36 7.42 11.80
N VAL A 188 1.81 7.21 13.00
CA VAL A 188 1.63 5.90 13.63
C VAL A 188 0.71 5.02 12.78
N GLY A 189 -0.38 5.57 12.25
CA GLY A 189 -1.28 4.87 11.34
C GLY A 189 -0.56 4.35 10.09
N ILE A 190 0.20 5.19 9.41
CA ILE A 190 0.96 4.80 8.21
C ILE A 190 1.96 3.68 8.53
N ILE A 191 2.87 3.88 9.51
CA ILE A 191 3.89 2.89 9.87
C ILE A 191 3.24 1.57 10.33
N GLY A 192 2.10 1.67 11.00
CA GLY A 192 1.32 0.51 11.43
C GLY A 192 0.69 -0.27 10.28
N ILE A 193 0.13 0.42 9.28
CA ILE A 193 -0.41 -0.23 8.07
C ILE A 193 0.70 -0.90 7.28
N GLU A 194 1.81 -0.19 7.06
CA GLU A 194 2.88 -0.65 6.17
C GLU A 194 3.62 -1.87 6.72
N THR A 195 4.05 -1.84 7.96
CA THR A 195 5.00 -2.86 8.45
C THR A 195 4.68 -3.46 9.81
N ILE A 196 3.53 -3.11 10.41
CA ILE A 196 3.25 -3.46 11.81
C ILE A 196 4.41 -2.96 12.70
N TYR A 197 4.75 -1.69 12.52
CA TYR A 197 5.81 -0.99 13.28
C TYR A 197 7.19 -1.65 13.14
N GLY A 198 7.59 -2.00 11.93
CA GLY A 198 8.89 -2.60 11.62
C GLY A 198 8.97 -4.11 11.76
N ARG A 199 7.87 -4.79 12.16
CA ARG A 199 7.82 -6.25 12.26
C ARG A 199 7.96 -6.95 10.91
N ASP A 200 7.51 -6.29 9.82
CA ASP A 200 7.41 -6.88 8.49
C ASP A 200 7.87 -5.92 7.39
N THR A 201 9.16 -5.63 7.39
CA THR A 201 9.80 -4.70 6.45
C THR A 201 10.24 -5.35 5.14
N GLY A 202 9.99 -6.66 4.98
CA GLY A 202 10.47 -7.44 3.83
C GLY A 202 11.88 -8.01 4.00
N ARG A 203 12.19 -9.04 3.21
CA ARG A 203 13.44 -9.80 3.29
C ARG A 203 14.12 -9.99 1.93
N PHE A 204 13.52 -9.44 0.88
CA PHE A 204 14.07 -9.53 -0.47
C PHE A 204 15.23 -8.54 -0.61
N ARG A 205 16.29 -8.92 -1.31
CA ARG A 205 17.27 -7.93 -1.76
C ARG A 205 16.57 -7.03 -2.77
N VAL A 206 16.55 -5.73 -2.49
CA VAL A 206 15.82 -4.74 -3.30
C VAL A 206 16.34 -4.74 -4.73
N LEU A 207 17.66 -4.86 -4.90
CA LEU A 207 18.30 -4.92 -6.21
C LEU A 207 17.78 -6.09 -7.05
N ASP A 208 17.66 -7.29 -6.47
CA ASP A 208 17.16 -8.48 -7.17
C ASP A 208 15.69 -8.32 -7.58
N SER A 209 14.86 -7.85 -6.64
CA SER A 209 13.43 -7.66 -6.87
C SER A 209 13.17 -6.64 -7.97
N LEU A 210 13.85 -5.48 -7.88
CA LEU A 210 13.67 -4.41 -8.86
C LEU A 210 14.23 -4.80 -10.24
N THR A 211 15.38 -5.48 -10.32
CA THR A 211 15.89 -5.97 -11.59
C THR A 211 14.94 -6.97 -12.23
N THR A 212 14.43 -7.92 -11.43
CA THR A 212 13.45 -8.89 -11.93
C THR A 212 12.21 -8.20 -12.48
N LEU A 213 11.62 -7.25 -11.74
CA LEU A 213 10.41 -6.56 -12.17
C LEU A 213 10.66 -5.52 -13.27
N ALA A 214 11.85 -4.95 -13.37
CA ALA A 214 12.24 -4.03 -14.43
C ALA A 214 12.31 -4.71 -15.81
N PHE A 215 12.70 -6.00 -15.84
CA PHE A 215 12.98 -6.69 -17.09
C PHE A 215 12.13 -7.92 -17.35
N ALA A 216 11.51 -8.51 -16.31
CA ALA A 216 10.67 -9.70 -16.39
C ALA A 216 9.27 -9.49 -15.78
N TYR A 217 8.74 -8.28 -15.86
CA TYR A 217 7.35 -8.02 -15.38
C TYR A 217 6.36 -8.89 -16.18
N PRO A 218 5.37 -9.53 -15.53
CA PRO A 218 4.44 -10.42 -16.23
C PRO A 218 3.53 -9.67 -17.21
N ASP A 219 3.03 -10.41 -18.20
CA ASP A 219 2.10 -9.87 -19.18
C ASP A 219 0.88 -9.23 -18.50
N SER A 220 0.64 -7.98 -18.84
CA SER A 220 -0.48 -7.20 -18.34
C SER A 220 -0.72 -5.99 -19.25
N PRO A 221 -1.92 -5.40 -19.26
CA PRO A 221 -2.22 -4.21 -20.07
C PRO A 221 -1.26 -3.05 -19.82
N ASN A 222 -0.62 -3.00 -18.65
CA ASN A 222 0.27 -1.93 -18.23
C ASN A 222 1.75 -2.37 -18.14
N GLN A 223 2.13 -3.51 -18.73
CA GLN A 223 3.46 -4.09 -18.59
C GLN A 223 4.58 -3.10 -18.89
N ALA A 224 4.54 -2.43 -20.04
CA ALA A 224 5.59 -1.50 -20.45
C ALA A 224 5.79 -0.35 -19.44
N ALA A 225 4.70 0.23 -18.97
CA ALA A 225 4.76 1.30 -17.99
C ALA A 225 5.22 0.82 -16.61
N ARG A 226 4.88 -0.42 -16.24
CA ARG A 226 5.38 -1.05 -15.01
C ARG A 226 6.88 -1.33 -15.09
N GLN A 227 7.35 -1.88 -16.18
CA GLN A 227 8.77 -2.10 -16.40
C GLN A 227 9.55 -0.77 -16.38
N ALA A 228 9.01 0.30 -16.99
CA ALA A 228 9.62 1.62 -16.92
C ALA A 228 9.74 2.11 -15.47
N PHE A 229 8.65 2.04 -14.70
CA PHE A 229 8.65 2.40 -13.28
C PHE A 229 9.71 1.61 -12.49
N PHE A 230 9.79 0.28 -12.65
CA PHE A 230 10.78 -0.52 -11.94
C PHE A 230 12.21 -0.26 -12.41
N ARG A 231 12.43 0.11 -13.67
CA ARG A 231 13.74 0.56 -14.16
C ARG A 231 14.17 1.86 -13.50
N ASP A 232 13.25 2.81 -13.35
CA ASP A 232 13.53 4.06 -12.66
C ASP A 232 13.86 3.82 -11.18
N GLU A 233 13.12 2.94 -10.50
CA GLU A 233 13.40 2.58 -9.11
C GLU A 233 14.72 1.80 -8.96
N LEU A 234 15.07 0.97 -9.94
CA LEU A 234 16.37 0.28 -9.98
C LEU A 234 17.52 1.29 -10.14
N ALA A 235 17.39 2.28 -11.03
CA ALA A 235 18.34 3.36 -11.17
C ALA A 235 18.51 4.15 -9.86
N ASN A 236 17.37 4.52 -9.24
CA ASN A 236 17.38 5.21 -7.94
C ASN A 236 18.00 4.36 -6.83
N THR A 237 17.88 3.03 -6.86
CA THR A 237 18.56 2.13 -5.93
C THR A 237 20.08 2.22 -6.03
N LEU A 238 20.58 2.21 -7.26
CA LEU A 238 22.02 2.31 -7.51
C LEU A 238 22.58 3.69 -7.11
N VAL A 239 21.84 4.75 -7.42
CA VAL A 239 22.17 6.13 -7.01
C VAL A 239 22.17 6.24 -5.49
N LEU A 240 21.12 5.75 -4.82
CA LEU A 240 21.00 5.74 -3.36
C LEU A 240 22.17 5.00 -2.70
N ALA A 241 22.50 3.81 -3.22
CA ALA A 241 23.63 3.01 -2.69
C ALA A 241 24.95 3.76 -2.81
N ARG A 242 25.21 4.39 -3.96
CA ARG A 242 26.42 5.20 -4.20
C ARG A 242 26.48 6.42 -3.28
N GLU A 243 25.40 7.20 -3.21
CA GLU A 243 25.36 8.43 -2.41
C GLU A 243 25.49 8.18 -0.91
N ARG A 244 24.95 7.05 -0.45
CA ARG A 244 24.97 6.69 0.98
C ARG A 244 26.12 5.75 1.35
N GLY A 245 26.92 5.29 0.37
CA GLY A 245 28.01 4.36 0.60
C GLY A 245 27.52 2.96 1.03
N TYR A 246 26.33 2.54 0.60
CA TYR A 246 25.80 1.20 0.88
C TYR A 246 26.31 0.19 -0.13
N ASP A 247 26.51 -1.06 0.32
CA ASP A 247 26.54 -2.18 -0.60
C ASP A 247 25.13 -2.33 -1.23
N PRO A 248 24.97 -2.25 -2.56
CA PRO A 248 23.68 -2.37 -3.24
C PRO A 248 22.90 -3.64 -2.87
N PHE A 249 23.58 -4.70 -2.49
CA PHE A 249 22.97 -5.95 -2.05
C PHE A 249 22.53 -5.95 -0.58
N SER A 250 22.99 -5.01 0.22
CA SER A 250 22.61 -4.91 1.65
C SER A 250 21.20 -4.38 1.88
N LEU A 251 20.63 -3.69 0.88
CA LEU A 251 19.31 -3.10 0.99
C LEU A 251 18.23 -4.18 0.88
N LEU A 252 17.54 -4.44 1.99
CA LEU A 252 16.45 -5.40 2.06
C LEU A 252 15.11 -4.70 2.14
N GLY A 253 14.09 -5.28 1.51
CA GLY A 253 12.77 -4.70 1.44
C GLY A 253 11.69 -5.69 1.03
N SER A 254 10.56 -5.16 0.53
CA SER A 254 9.46 -5.97 0.00
C SER A 254 9.84 -6.62 -1.34
N PHE A 255 9.01 -7.55 -1.79
CA PHE A 255 9.15 -8.19 -3.12
C PHE A 255 9.07 -7.17 -4.28
N ALA A 256 8.53 -5.98 -4.05
CA ALA A 256 8.42 -4.89 -5.02
C ALA A 256 9.46 -3.77 -4.79
N GLY A 257 10.42 -3.96 -3.88
CA GLY A 257 11.52 -3.04 -3.65
C GLY A 257 11.25 -1.90 -2.66
N ALA A 258 10.14 -1.92 -1.94
CA ALA A 258 9.84 -0.95 -0.89
C ALA A 258 10.65 -1.25 0.39
N VAL A 259 11.17 -0.20 1.06
CA VAL A 259 12.21 -0.29 2.10
C VAL A 259 11.75 0.28 3.43
N GLY A 260 12.12 -0.42 4.50
CA GLY A 260 12.06 0.08 5.87
C GLY A 260 10.66 0.13 6.48
N LEU A 261 10.56 0.78 7.65
CA LEU A 261 9.29 0.93 8.37
C LEU A 261 8.21 1.62 7.54
N PRO A 262 8.53 2.68 6.76
CA PRO A 262 7.55 3.40 5.97
C PRO A 262 7.32 2.80 4.58
N GLN A 263 7.99 1.72 4.20
CA GLN A 263 7.90 1.09 2.87
C GLN A 263 8.09 2.10 1.71
N PHE A 264 9.11 2.92 1.81
CA PHE A 264 9.47 3.86 0.74
C PHE A 264 10.14 3.13 -0.42
N MET A 265 9.75 3.51 -1.64
CA MET A 265 10.54 3.17 -2.83
C MET A 265 11.87 3.93 -2.82
N PRO A 266 12.93 3.42 -3.45
CA PRO A 266 14.24 4.08 -3.48
C PRO A 266 14.19 5.56 -3.91
N SER A 267 13.37 5.90 -4.89
CA SER A 267 13.13 7.29 -5.31
C SER A 267 12.55 8.15 -4.18
N ASN A 268 11.66 7.59 -3.37
CA ASN A 268 11.08 8.30 -2.22
C ASN A 268 12.09 8.46 -1.09
N ILE A 269 13.01 7.50 -0.91
CA ILE A 269 14.10 7.65 0.07
C ILE A 269 15.00 8.83 -0.32
N LEU A 270 15.37 8.92 -1.60
CA LEU A 270 16.20 10.03 -2.10
C LEU A 270 15.52 11.39 -1.96
N LYS A 271 14.20 11.46 -2.22
CA LYS A 271 13.45 12.73 -2.23
C LYS A 271 12.93 13.17 -0.87
N TYR A 272 12.50 12.23 -0.05
CA TYR A 272 11.72 12.52 1.16
C TYR A 272 12.32 11.93 2.44
N GLY A 273 13.36 11.08 2.31
CA GLY A 273 14.07 10.54 3.46
C GLY A 273 14.76 11.63 4.26
N VAL A 274 14.59 11.62 5.58
CA VAL A 274 15.15 12.61 6.52
C VAL A 274 15.97 11.87 7.57
N ASP A 275 17.20 12.32 7.78
CA ASP A 275 18.00 12.01 8.97
C ASP A 275 17.39 12.81 10.14
N PHE A 276 16.40 12.20 10.80
CA PHE A 276 15.62 12.93 11.80
C PHE A 276 16.17 12.74 13.20
N ASP A 277 17.06 11.79 13.45
CA ASP A 277 17.81 11.66 14.71
C ASP A 277 19.17 12.36 14.68
N ASN A 278 19.59 12.89 13.50
CA ASN A 278 20.82 13.63 13.25
C ASN A 278 22.09 12.79 13.50
N ASP A 279 22.08 11.50 13.17
CA ASP A 279 23.23 10.61 13.25
C ASP A 279 24.14 10.67 11.98
N GLY A 280 23.76 11.46 10.99
CA GLY A 280 24.43 11.65 9.71
C GLY A 280 23.99 10.66 8.63
N ARG A 281 22.92 9.90 8.85
CA ARG A 281 22.37 8.89 7.92
C ARG A 281 20.87 9.00 7.84
N VAL A 282 20.31 8.46 6.76
CA VAL A 282 18.87 8.18 6.67
C VAL A 282 18.70 6.68 6.72
N ASP A 283 18.30 6.13 7.86
CA ASP A 283 18.08 4.71 8.07
C ASP A 283 16.60 4.41 8.35
N LEU A 284 15.82 4.26 7.29
CA LEU A 284 14.38 3.95 7.40
C LEU A 284 14.09 2.53 7.90
N ARG A 285 15.11 1.72 8.09
CA ARG A 285 14.99 0.34 8.54
C ARG A 285 15.38 0.16 10.00
N GLY A 286 16.47 0.77 10.43
CA GLY A 286 17.01 0.66 11.79
C GLY A 286 16.59 1.82 12.70
N SER A 287 16.30 3.01 12.15
CA SER A 287 15.86 4.18 12.91
C SER A 287 14.35 4.41 12.74
N SER A 288 13.61 4.19 13.83
CA SER A 288 12.19 4.57 13.88
C SER A 288 12.01 6.09 13.83
N VAL A 289 12.98 6.84 14.32
CA VAL A 289 12.95 8.31 14.33
C VAL A 289 13.07 8.87 12.93
N ASP A 290 13.98 8.32 12.09
CA ASP A 290 14.07 8.69 10.67
C ASP A 290 12.82 8.32 9.90
N ALA A 291 12.27 7.13 10.18
CA ALA A 291 11.02 6.71 9.57
C ALA A 291 9.86 7.68 9.90
N ILE A 292 9.75 8.13 11.14
CA ILE A 292 8.76 9.11 11.61
C ILE A 292 8.94 10.45 10.88
N GLY A 293 10.15 10.98 10.86
CA GLY A 293 10.47 12.25 10.19
C GLY A 293 10.22 12.16 8.68
N SER A 294 10.60 11.06 8.04
CA SER A 294 10.44 10.85 6.60
C SER A 294 8.98 10.72 6.20
N VAL A 295 8.14 10.03 7.00
CA VAL A 295 6.68 9.95 6.77
C VAL A 295 6.06 11.35 6.88
N ALA A 296 6.41 12.11 7.89
CA ALA A 296 5.88 13.47 8.06
C ALA A 296 6.31 14.37 6.90
N ASN A 297 7.58 14.32 6.50
CA ASN A 297 8.09 15.08 5.35
C ASN A 297 7.38 14.68 4.05
N PHE A 298 7.18 13.37 3.80
CA PHE A 298 6.45 12.89 2.64
C PHE A 298 5.05 13.53 2.56
N LEU A 299 4.30 13.54 3.67
CA LEU A 299 2.94 14.09 3.69
C LEU A 299 2.93 15.59 3.38
N ILE A 300 3.85 16.37 3.97
CA ILE A 300 3.98 17.81 3.66
C ILE A 300 4.27 18.03 2.18
N GLN A 301 5.23 17.30 1.61
CA GLN A 301 5.59 17.41 0.19
C GLN A 301 4.46 16.97 -0.76
N HIS A 302 3.44 16.29 -0.23
CA HIS A 302 2.28 15.81 -0.97
C HIS A 302 0.96 16.53 -0.61
N GLY A 303 1.06 17.72 -0.04
CA GLY A 303 -0.10 18.60 0.15
C GLY A 303 -0.78 18.48 1.52
N TRP A 304 -0.10 17.88 2.52
CA TRP A 304 -0.57 18.00 3.90
C TRP A 304 -0.54 19.48 4.32
N ASN A 305 -1.70 19.98 4.75
CA ASN A 305 -1.84 21.35 5.23
C ASN A 305 -1.90 21.37 6.77
N PRO A 306 -0.87 21.86 7.46
CA PRO A 306 -0.84 21.93 8.92
C PRO A 306 -1.86 22.91 9.53
N GLU A 307 -2.39 23.84 8.73
CA GLU A 307 -3.41 24.79 9.17
C GLU A 307 -4.81 24.15 9.23
N HIS A 308 -5.05 23.05 8.51
CA HIS A 308 -6.31 22.33 8.56
C HIS A 308 -6.40 21.51 9.85
N ARG A 309 -6.95 22.15 10.90
CA ARG A 309 -7.17 21.53 12.21
C ARG A 309 -8.40 20.62 12.18
N GLY A 310 -8.40 19.56 12.99
CA GLY A 310 -9.53 18.65 13.15
C GLY A 310 -9.46 17.40 12.29
N PRO A 311 -10.58 16.68 12.10
CA PRO A 311 -10.60 15.42 11.38
C PRO A 311 -10.23 15.58 9.90
N THR A 312 -9.51 14.60 9.35
CA THR A 312 -9.20 14.57 7.92
C THR A 312 -10.40 14.12 7.08
N ALA A 313 -11.35 13.41 7.70
CA ALA A 313 -12.60 12.98 7.08
C ALA A 313 -13.75 13.01 8.10
N TYR A 314 -14.94 13.33 7.61
CA TYR A 314 -16.20 13.49 8.36
C TYR A 314 -17.21 12.48 7.84
N ALA A 315 -17.81 11.69 8.73
CA ALA A 315 -18.90 10.80 8.35
C ALA A 315 -20.07 11.61 7.76
N ALA A 316 -20.67 11.11 6.70
CA ALA A 316 -21.70 11.80 5.96
C ALA A 316 -22.89 10.91 5.65
N ASP A 317 -24.09 11.48 5.78
CA ASP A 317 -25.33 10.94 5.24
C ASP A 317 -25.63 11.57 3.89
N VAL A 318 -26.24 10.81 2.99
CA VAL A 318 -26.57 11.24 1.63
C VAL A 318 -28.06 11.15 1.38
N SER A 319 -28.60 12.14 0.68
CA SER A 319 -30.04 12.23 0.44
C SER A 319 -30.56 11.21 -0.56
N PRO A 320 -31.86 10.80 -0.45
CA PRO A 320 -32.50 9.90 -1.43
C PRO A 320 -32.58 10.47 -2.87
N THR A 321 -32.39 11.78 -3.04
CA THR A 321 -32.43 12.43 -4.36
C THR A 321 -31.27 12.04 -5.27
N ARG A 322 -30.19 11.47 -4.69
CA ARG A 322 -28.99 10.99 -5.40
C ARG A 322 -28.23 12.05 -6.21
N ALA A 323 -28.50 13.33 -5.98
CA ALA A 323 -27.76 14.43 -6.64
C ALA A 323 -26.25 14.40 -6.33
N TRP A 324 -25.88 13.84 -5.18
CA TRP A 324 -24.53 13.68 -4.69
C TRP A 324 -23.70 12.67 -5.49
N GLU A 325 -24.31 11.78 -6.29
CA GLU A 325 -23.57 10.79 -7.09
C GLU A 325 -22.62 11.44 -8.09
N SER A 326 -22.98 12.61 -8.62
CA SER A 326 -22.11 13.37 -9.50
C SER A 326 -20.87 13.95 -8.80
N LEU A 327 -20.82 13.91 -7.47
CA LEU A 327 -19.67 14.37 -6.68
C LEU A 327 -18.70 13.23 -6.31
N LEU A 328 -19.03 11.99 -6.66
CA LEU A 328 -18.13 10.84 -6.48
C LEU A 328 -17.13 10.76 -7.64
N GLY A 329 -15.94 10.22 -7.33
CA GLY A 329 -14.96 9.88 -8.35
C GLY A 329 -14.31 11.09 -9.05
N LEU A 330 -14.37 12.28 -8.46
CA LEU A 330 -13.77 13.51 -8.99
C LEU A 330 -12.23 13.54 -8.87
N GLY A 331 -11.59 12.43 -8.52
CA GLY A 331 -10.14 12.33 -8.39
C GLY A 331 -9.69 12.19 -6.93
N LEU A 332 -8.40 12.43 -6.70
CA LEU A 332 -7.76 12.32 -5.38
C LEU A 332 -7.35 13.71 -4.87
N GLU A 333 -8.31 14.65 -4.91
CA GLU A 333 -8.12 16.04 -4.49
C GLU A 333 -9.42 16.60 -3.90
N ALA A 334 -9.30 17.53 -2.97
CA ALA A 334 -10.40 18.28 -2.40
C ALA A 334 -10.74 19.46 -3.33
N THR A 335 -11.92 19.44 -3.95
CA THR A 335 -12.32 20.47 -4.94
C THR A 335 -13.68 21.10 -4.68
N LEU A 336 -14.44 20.55 -3.71
CA LEU A 336 -15.83 20.95 -3.46
C LEU A 336 -15.92 21.85 -2.23
N LYS A 337 -16.71 22.90 -2.35
CA LYS A 337 -17.06 23.74 -1.21
C LYS A 337 -18.16 23.09 -0.36
N PRO A 338 -18.25 23.40 0.94
CA PRO A 338 -19.31 22.86 1.82
C PRO A 338 -20.72 23.10 1.31
N GLU A 339 -20.99 24.27 0.71
CA GLU A 339 -22.30 24.59 0.14
C GLU A 339 -22.66 23.72 -1.07
N THR A 340 -21.68 23.32 -1.90
CA THR A 340 -21.89 22.39 -3.03
C THR A 340 -22.30 21.01 -2.52
N LEU A 341 -21.63 20.50 -1.49
CA LEU A 341 -21.97 19.24 -0.85
C LEU A 341 -23.38 19.28 -0.27
N ARG A 342 -23.71 20.35 0.46
CA ARG A 342 -25.03 20.55 1.07
C ARG A 342 -26.14 20.65 0.02
N ALA A 343 -25.91 21.39 -1.06
CA ALA A 343 -26.86 21.54 -2.16
C ALA A 343 -27.15 20.20 -2.86
N ALA A 344 -26.16 19.32 -2.90
CA ALA A 344 -26.30 17.94 -3.41
C ALA A 344 -26.93 16.97 -2.41
N GLY A 345 -27.26 17.43 -1.20
CA GLY A 345 -27.89 16.61 -0.16
C GLY A 345 -26.92 15.75 0.65
N VAL A 346 -25.65 16.19 0.76
CA VAL A 346 -24.66 15.58 1.66
C VAL A 346 -24.69 16.33 3.00
N VAL A 347 -24.87 15.60 4.09
CA VAL A 347 -24.94 16.12 5.46
C VAL A 347 -23.89 15.44 6.32
N THR A 348 -23.05 16.22 7.01
CA THR A 348 -22.05 15.72 7.93
C THR A 348 -22.50 15.84 9.38
N SER A 349 -22.05 14.94 10.24
CA SER A 349 -22.37 14.92 11.68
C SER A 349 -21.88 16.17 12.43
N THR A 350 -20.84 16.81 11.90
CA THR A 350 -20.28 18.05 12.43
C THR A 350 -20.16 19.08 11.31
N PRO A 351 -20.30 20.40 11.60
CA PRO A 351 -20.13 21.44 10.60
C PRO A 351 -18.75 21.37 9.95
N LEU A 352 -18.70 21.56 8.64
CA LEU A 352 -17.46 21.68 7.89
C LEU A 352 -16.94 23.12 7.97
N PRO A 353 -15.64 23.36 8.27
CA PRO A 353 -15.00 24.66 8.08
C PRO A 353 -15.25 25.21 6.67
N ALA A 354 -15.75 26.45 6.57
CA ALA A 354 -16.22 27.01 5.31
C ALA A 354 -15.08 27.38 4.34
N GLU A 355 -13.91 27.63 4.88
CA GLU A 355 -12.69 28.03 4.14
C GLU A 355 -12.01 26.88 3.42
N ASN A 356 -12.30 25.63 3.81
CA ASN A 356 -11.64 24.47 3.24
C ASN A 356 -12.40 23.91 2.04
N LEU A 357 -11.66 23.20 1.19
CA LEU A 357 -12.22 22.36 0.14
C LEU A 357 -12.31 20.90 0.61
N TYR A 358 -13.21 20.17 -0.02
CA TYR A 358 -13.53 18.80 0.34
C TYR A 358 -13.75 17.93 -0.90
N GLY A 359 -13.84 16.62 -0.70
CA GLY A 359 -14.36 15.67 -1.67
C GLY A 359 -15.28 14.68 -0.99
N LEU A 360 -16.26 14.18 -1.74
CA LEU A 360 -17.12 13.09 -1.30
C LEU A 360 -16.47 11.76 -1.69
N ILE A 361 -16.29 10.87 -0.72
CA ILE A 361 -15.73 9.55 -0.92
C ILE A 361 -16.71 8.47 -0.49
N ASP A 362 -16.62 7.30 -1.14
CA ASP A 362 -17.43 6.12 -0.84
C ASP A 362 -16.55 4.96 -0.37
N LEU A 363 -16.97 4.30 0.68
CA LEU A 363 -16.38 3.08 1.19
C LEU A 363 -17.37 1.92 0.99
N GLN A 364 -17.29 1.28 -0.18
CA GLN A 364 -18.22 0.22 -0.61
C GLN A 364 -18.06 -1.02 0.25
N ASN A 365 -19.19 -1.61 0.69
CA ASN A 365 -19.25 -2.79 1.56
C ASN A 365 -19.86 -4.03 0.87
N GLY A 366 -19.64 -4.20 -0.42
CA GLY A 366 -20.21 -5.34 -1.16
C GLY A 366 -21.72 -5.28 -1.26
N ALA A 367 -22.41 -6.20 -0.58
CA ALA A 367 -23.87 -6.22 -0.50
C ALA A 367 -24.45 -5.35 0.65
N GLU A 368 -23.59 -4.95 1.60
CA GLU A 368 -23.97 -4.10 2.72
C GLU A 368 -23.97 -2.63 2.32
N PRO A 369 -24.63 -1.74 3.08
CA PRO A 369 -24.66 -0.31 2.80
C PRO A 369 -23.26 0.30 2.67
N THR A 370 -23.09 1.13 1.65
CA THR A 370 -21.89 1.93 1.45
C THR A 370 -21.82 3.03 2.50
N GLU A 371 -20.65 3.25 3.08
CA GLU A 371 -20.39 4.39 3.95
C GLU A 371 -19.91 5.56 3.10
N TYR A 372 -20.40 6.76 3.42
CA TYR A 372 -19.99 8.01 2.76
C TYR A 372 -19.25 8.90 3.73
N TRP A 373 -18.23 9.58 3.22
CA TRP A 373 -17.41 10.48 4.00
C TRP A 373 -17.08 11.74 3.21
N VAL A 374 -16.94 12.84 3.90
CA VAL A 374 -16.45 14.11 3.35
C VAL A 374 -15.01 14.28 3.81
N ALA A 375 -14.07 14.29 2.87
CA ALA A 375 -12.62 14.29 3.11
C ALA A 375 -12.00 15.63 2.71
N ASN A 376 -11.05 16.14 3.52
CA ASN A 376 -10.28 17.35 3.23
C ASN A 376 -8.92 17.04 2.55
N ASP A 377 -8.11 18.06 2.27
CA ASP A 377 -6.79 17.94 1.62
C ASP A 377 -5.86 16.98 2.38
N ASN A 378 -5.89 16.98 3.71
CA ASN A 378 -5.04 16.11 4.52
C ASN A 378 -5.37 14.62 4.33
N PHE A 379 -6.64 14.28 4.14
CA PHE A 379 -7.01 12.92 3.74
C PHE A 379 -6.43 12.56 2.37
N TYR A 380 -6.50 13.49 1.42
CA TYR A 380 -5.96 13.26 0.07
C TYR A 380 -4.44 13.22 0.07
N ALA A 381 -3.73 13.92 0.96
CA ALA A 381 -2.30 13.76 1.15
C ALA A 381 -1.94 12.32 1.57
N ILE A 382 -2.74 11.67 2.42
CA ILE A 382 -2.56 10.25 2.75
C ILE A 382 -2.75 9.37 1.51
N THR A 383 -3.68 9.69 0.61
CA THR A 383 -3.87 8.92 -0.63
C THR A 383 -2.68 8.99 -1.60
N LYS A 384 -1.75 9.94 -1.43
CA LYS A 384 -0.52 9.98 -2.24
C LYS A 384 0.47 8.88 -1.86
N TYR A 385 0.34 8.37 -0.63
CA TYR A 385 1.07 7.18 -0.18
C TYR A 385 0.58 5.92 -0.92
N ASN A 386 -0.74 5.80 -1.02
CA ASN A 386 -1.41 4.74 -1.77
C ASN A 386 -2.75 5.27 -2.31
N ARG A 387 -2.97 5.24 -3.62
CA ARG A 387 -4.12 5.82 -4.32
C ARG A 387 -5.43 5.06 -4.03
N SER A 388 -5.81 4.99 -2.76
CA SER A 388 -6.98 4.25 -2.29
C SER A 388 -7.64 4.94 -1.10
N TYR A 389 -8.93 5.21 -1.20
CA TYR A 389 -9.71 5.70 -0.05
C TYR A 389 -9.74 4.68 1.10
N PHE A 390 -9.78 3.38 0.77
CA PHE A 390 -9.73 2.32 1.78
C PHE A 390 -8.41 2.35 2.56
N TYR A 391 -7.30 2.57 1.87
CA TYR A 391 -6.00 2.73 2.53
C TYR A 391 -5.98 3.95 3.44
N ALA A 392 -6.32 5.12 2.92
CA ALA A 392 -6.28 6.36 3.68
C ALA A 392 -7.19 6.31 4.92
N MET A 393 -8.40 5.76 4.78
CA MET A 393 -9.30 5.60 5.93
C MET A 393 -8.73 4.58 6.93
N SER A 394 -8.08 3.48 6.48
CA SER A 394 -7.45 2.53 7.40
C SER A 394 -6.31 3.17 8.20
N VAL A 395 -5.53 4.07 7.59
CA VAL A 395 -4.50 4.85 8.28
C VAL A 395 -5.12 5.70 9.39
N VAL A 396 -6.18 6.44 9.06
CA VAL A 396 -6.90 7.31 10.00
C VAL A 396 -7.48 6.48 11.15
N ASP A 397 -8.17 5.40 10.84
CA ASP A 397 -8.85 4.57 11.84
C ASP A 397 -7.87 3.81 12.72
N LEU A 398 -6.76 3.30 12.16
CA LEU A 398 -5.71 2.65 12.97
C LEU A 398 -5.06 3.66 13.91
N GLY A 399 -4.72 4.85 13.42
CA GLY A 399 -4.14 5.91 14.24
C GLY A 399 -5.03 6.29 15.41
N ARG A 400 -6.34 6.50 15.14
CA ARG A 400 -7.35 6.77 16.16
C ARG A 400 -7.48 5.63 17.18
N ALA A 401 -7.52 4.37 16.71
CA ALA A 401 -7.63 3.21 17.58
C ALA A 401 -6.40 3.04 18.49
N VAL A 402 -5.19 3.30 17.97
CA VAL A 402 -3.97 3.30 18.76
C VAL A 402 -3.99 4.42 19.79
N ARG A 403 -4.35 5.65 19.39
CA ARG A 403 -4.46 6.79 20.30
C ARG A 403 -5.44 6.51 21.43
N ALA A 404 -6.61 5.99 21.12
CA ALA A 404 -7.65 5.67 22.12
C ALA A 404 -7.25 4.52 23.07
N ALA A 405 -6.36 3.63 22.65
CA ALA A 405 -5.88 2.51 23.46
C ALA A 405 -4.68 2.86 24.35
N ARG A 406 -4.11 4.06 24.24
CA ARG A 406 -3.02 4.53 25.10
C ARG A 406 -3.54 4.89 26.48
N PRO A 407 -2.77 4.59 27.53
CA PRO A 407 -3.08 5.15 28.86
C PRO A 407 -2.96 6.68 28.81
N GLU A 408 -3.80 7.35 29.57
CA GLU A 408 -3.75 8.83 29.77
C GLU A 408 -2.48 9.25 30.47
#